data_be27a79a9264fecb4ba9952b81fff068
#
_entry.id   be27a79a9264fecb4ba9952b81fff068
#
_cell.length_a   1.000
_cell.length_b   1.000
_cell.length_c   1.000
_cell.angle_alpha   90.00
_cell.angle_beta   90.00
_cell.angle_gamma   90.00
#
_symmetry.space_group_name_H-M   'P 1'
#
loop_
_entity.id
_entity.type
_entity.pdbx_description
1 polymer ?
#
loop_
_entity_poly.entity_id
_entity_poly.type
_entity_poly.pdbx_seq_one_letter_code
_entity_poly.pdbx_strand_id
1 'polypeptide(L)'
;MSWFFLALTCAVTLAAADALTQKWLARRTAPELVMIRFGLAAVWLVPWLLLHPPTLPAAPFWLWVGAALPLEVLAMVLYVLAIRDSPLALTLPYMAFTPVFASLMGWWLLGETLSPQGLAGVLLVTLGAYVLNLEHARIFAPRSWLSPFAAMLRQRASRLMLAVAMIYSVTSVLGKGAMQYMGGVSFGAFYFVLLGLLTVLVMGLREPSTLRVFVFPDRGALIVGGLMAVMVLTHFLALERIQTAYMIAVKRLSILFGILFGALLFGDRRLLRHLLAGGVMVAGVTLIALSGEGT
;
A
#
# COMPACT_ATOMS: atom_id res chain seq x y z
N MET A 1 19.99 -7.13 -4.53
CA MET A 1 19.55 -5.94 -5.31
C MET A 1 18.22 -6.12 -6.08
N SER A 2 17.86 -7.31 -6.50
CA SER A 2 16.60 -7.53 -7.27
C SER A 2 15.32 -7.12 -6.52
N TRP A 3 15.24 -7.35 -5.21
CA TRP A 3 14.07 -6.98 -4.39
C TRP A 3 13.83 -5.46 -4.35
N PHE A 4 14.91 -4.68 -4.33
CA PHE A 4 14.83 -3.21 -4.28
C PHE A 4 14.17 -2.64 -5.53
N PHE A 5 14.57 -3.09 -6.72
CA PHE A 5 13.94 -2.65 -7.98
C PHE A 5 12.48 -3.07 -8.07
N LEU A 6 12.13 -4.26 -7.55
CA LEU A 6 10.73 -4.70 -7.47
C LEU A 6 9.92 -3.81 -6.52
N ALA A 7 10.45 -3.49 -5.33
CA ALA A 7 9.80 -2.61 -4.38
C ALA A 7 9.67 -1.17 -4.92
N LEU A 8 10.68 -0.68 -5.65
CA LEU A 8 10.63 0.63 -6.31
C LEU A 8 9.57 0.65 -7.43
N THR A 9 9.52 -0.39 -8.28
CA THR A 9 8.48 -0.53 -9.32
C THR A 9 7.09 -0.56 -8.69
N CYS A 10 6.93 -1.29 -7.58
CA CYS A 10 5.69 -1.30 -6.79
C CYS A 10 5.31 0.12 -6.32
N ALA A 11 6.27 0.91 -5.82
CA ALA A 11 6.02 2.28 -5.36
C ALA A 11 5.62 3.22 -6.52
N VAL A 12 6.31 3.14 -7.65
CA VAL A 12 6.03 3.96 -8.85
C VAL A 12 4.65 3.62 -9.44
N THR A 13 4.34 2.33 -9.61
CA THR A 13 3.06 1.90 -10.19
C THR A 13 1.88 2.21 -9.28
N LEU A 14 2.06 2.11 -7.95
CA LEU A 14 1.05 2.56 -6.97
C LEU A 14 0.79 4.06 -7.10
N ALA A 15 1.85 4.87 -7.12
CA ALA A 15 1.73 6.33 -7.25
C ALA A 15 1.10 6.73 -8.59
N ALA A 16 1.45 6.06 -9.68
CA ALA A 16 0.84 6.28 -11.00
C ALA A 16 -0.64 5.92 -10.99
N ALA A 17 -1.02 4.77 -10.39
CA ALA A 17 -2.41 4.37 -10.25
C ALA A 17 -3.22 5.41 -9.45
N ASP A 18 -2.66 5.94 -8.35
CA ASP A 18 -3.32 6.96 -7.53
C ASP A 18 -3.50 8.27 -8.30
N ALA A 19 -2.45 8.76 -8.97
CA ALA A 19 -2.50 9.99 -9.76
C ALA A 19 -3.47 9.90 -10.94
N LEU A 20 -3.48 8.76 -11.66
CA LEU A 20 -4.42 8.55 -12.77
C LEU A 20 -5.86 8.32 -12.29
N THR A 21 -6.04 7.74 -11.10
CA THR A 21 -7.36 7.67 -10.46
C THR A 21 -7.92 9.07 -10.24
N GLN A 22 -7.12 9.99 -9.69
CA GLN A 22 -7.55 11.37 -9.51
C GLN A 22 -7.83 12.08 -10.83
N LYS A 23 -7.01 11.85 -11.88
CA LYS A 23 -7.13 12.54 -13.15
C LYS A 23 -8.31 12.05 -14.00
N TRP A 24 -8.50 10.74 -14.08
CA TRP A 24 -9.44 10.14 -15.04
C TRP A 24 -10.70 9.58 -14.39
N LEU A 25 -10.63 9.20 -13.11
CA LEU A 25 -11.71 8.51 -12.41
C LEU A 25 -12.33 9.33 -11.27
N ALA A 26 -12.07 10.64 -11.20
CA ALA A 26 -12.56 11.52 -10.13
C ALA A 26 -14.10 11.55 -10.00
N ARG A 27 -14.83 11.21 -11.07
CA ARG A 27 -16.30 11.17 -11.07
C ARG A 27 -16.88 9.81 -10.66
N ARG A 28 -16.03 8.79 -10.46
CA ARG A 28 -16.45 7.45 -10.06
C ARG A 28 -16.78 7.42 -8.57
N THR A 29 -17.74 6.60 -8.20
CA THR A 29 -18.09 6.38 -6.80
C THR A 29 -17.01 5.56 -6.09
N ALA A 30 -16.97 5.63 -4.75
CA ALA A 30 -16.00 4.86 -3.98
C ALA A 30 -16.11 3.33 -4.24
N PRO A 31 -17.32 2.71 -4.28
CA PRO A 31 -17.44 1.30 -4.67
C PRO A 31 -16.92 0.99 -6.07
N GLU A 32 -17.17 1.84 -7.06
CA GLU A 32 -16.61 1.66 -8.41
C GLU A 32 -15.07 1.70 -8.41
N LEU A 33 -14.46 2.61 -7.64
CA LEU A 33 -13.00 2.69 -7.52
C LEU A 33 -12.42 1.43 -6.86
N VAL A 34 -13.09 0.88 -5.86
CA VAL A 34 -12.71 -0.40 -5.24
C VAL A 34 -12.78 -1.54 -6.26
N MET A 35 -13.85 -1.60 -7.07
CA MET A 35 -14.00 -2.58 -8.15
C MET A 35 -12.91 -2.46 -9.21
N ILE A 36 -12.51 -1.23 -9.56
CA ILE A 36 -11.41 -1.00 -10.51
C ILE A 36 -10.08 -1.46 -9.91
N ARG A 37 -9.78 -1.07 -8.67
CA ARG A 37 -8.47 -1.33 -8.06
C ARG A 37 -8.25 -2.79 -7.67
N PHE A 38 -9.29 -3.53 -7.31
CA PHE A 38 -9.19 -4.94 -6.93
C PHE A 38 -9.80 -5.87 -7.98
N GLY A 39 -10.99 -5.59 -8.46
CA GLY A 39 -11.67 -6.44 -9.43
C GLY A 39 -10.99 -6.45 -10.79
N LEU A 40 -10.76 -5.28 -11.42
CA LEU A 40 -10.05 -5.23 -12.70
C LEU A 40 -8.56 -5.61 -12.57
N ALA A 41 -7.91 -5.29 -11.45
CA ALA A 41 -6.55 -5.78 -11.21
C ALA A 41 -6.52 -7.33 -11.18
N ALA A 42 -7.51 -7.95 -10.55
CA ALA A 42 -7.65 -9.41 -10.56
C ALA A 42 -7.79 -9.97 -11.99
N VAL A 43 -8.60 -9.32 -12.84
CA VAL A 43 -8.73 -9.72 -14.26
C VAL A 43 -7.39 -9.65 -14.99
N TRP A 44 -6.60 -8.59 -14.78
CA TRP A 44 -5.25 -8.47 -15.35
C TRP A 44 -4.26 -9.51 -14.82
N LEU A 45 -4.49 -10.04 -13.60
CA LEU A 45 -3.64 -11.06 -12.97
C LEU A 45 -3.99 -12.50 -13.40
N VAL A 46 -5.19 -12.73 -13.95
CA VAL A 46 -5.60 -14.07 -14.42
C VAL A 46 -4.60 -14.67 -15.42
N PRO A 47 -4.14 -13.98 -16.49
CA PRO A 47 -3.15 -14.54 -17.40
C PRO A 47 -1.85 -14.93 -16.71
N TRP A 48 -1.37 -14.12 -15.75
CA TRP A 48 -0.19 -14.46 -14.96
C TRP A 48 -0.40 -15.71 -14.12
N LEU A 49 -1.57 -15.84 -13.49
CA LEU A 49 -1.93 -17.02 -12.69
C LEU A 49 -2.03 -18.29 -13.53
N LEU A 50 -2.53 -18.20 -14.76
CA LEU A 50 -2.60 -19.32 -15.69
C LEU A 50 -1.22 -19.78 -16.18
N LEU A 51 -0.28 -18.85 -16.35
CA LEU A 51 1.11 -19.14 -16.72
C LEU A 51 1.93 -19.70 -15.54
N HIS A 52 1.56 -19.35 -14.32
CA HIS A 52 2.22 -19.78 -13.08
C HIS A 52 1.19 -20.37 -12.11
N PRO A 53 0.60 -21.54 -12.46
CA PRO A 53 -0.46 -22.13 -11.66
C PRO A 53 0.07 -22.49 -10.26
N PRO A 54 -0.69 -22.14 -9.20
CA PRO A 54 -0.30 -22.53 -7.86
C PRO A 54 -0.42 -24.04 -7.69
N THR A 55 0.49 -24.63 -6.95
CA THR A 55 0.28 -25.96 -6.39
C THR A 55 -0.81 -25.90 -5.33
N LEU A 56 -1.60 -26.96 -5.16
CA LEU A 56 -2.63 -26.99 -4.11
C LEU A 56 -1.95 -26.77 -2.75
N PRO A 57 -2.26 -25.68 -2.05
CA PRO A 57 -1.57 -25.36 -0.82
C PRO A 57 -2.02 -26.25 0.33
N ALA A 58 -1.09 -26.54 1.26
CA ALA A 58 -1.37 -27.27 2.48
C ALA A 58 -2.39 -26.52 3.38
N ALA A 59 -3.09 -27.25 4.26
CA ALA A 59 -4.10 -26.68 5.14
C ALA A 59 -3.67 -25.43 5.92
N PRO A 60 -2.42 -25.30 6.43
CA PRO A 60 -1.99 -24.10 7.14
C PRO A 60 -1.99 -22.82 6.28
N PHE A 61 -1.84 -22.92 4.96
CA PHE A 61 -1.94 -21.78 4.05
C PHE A 61 -3.27 -21.03 4.21
N TRP A 62 -4.37 -21.78 4.33
CA TRP A 62 -5.70 -21.21 4.43
C TRP A 62 -5.96 -20.46 5.73
N LEU A 63 -5.21 -20.75 6.79
CA LEU A 63 -5.24 -19.98 8.03
C LEU A 63 -4.69 -18.57 7.81
N TRP A 64 -3.56 -18.45 7.09
CA TRP A 64 -2.97 -17.17 6.76
C TRP A 64 -3.86 -16.34 5.83
N VAL A 65 -4.32 -16.95 4.74
CA VAL A 65 -5.16 -16.27 3.75
C VAL A 65 -6.55 -15.98 4.32
N GLY A 66 -7.14 -16.93 5.06
CA GLY A 66 -8.45 -16.75 5.69
C GLY A 66 -8.47 -15.63 6.74
N ALA A 67 -7.35 -15.40 7.44
CA ALA A 67 -7.19 -14.26 8.32
C ALA A 67 -6.96 -12.96 7.55
N ALA A 68 -6.17 -12.99 6.46
CA ALA A 68 -5.79 -11.81 5.70
C ALA A 68 -6.96 -11.21 4.90
N LEU A 69 -7.74 -12.05 4.19
CA LEU A 69 -8.81 -11.58 3.29
C LEU A 69 -9.86 -10.69 3.99
N PRO A 70 -10.48 -11.10 5.12
CA PRO A 70 -11.47 -10.27 5.78
C PRO A 70 -10.86 -8.98 6.35
N LEU A 71 -9.61 -9.02 6.81
CA LEU A 71 -8.89 -7.84 7.27
C LEU A 71 -8.60 -6.86 6.13
N GLU A 72 -8.26 -7.35 4.94
CA GLU A 72 -8.04 -6.52 3.76
C GLU A 72 -9.33 -5.80 3.34
N VAL A 73 -10.47 -6.50 3.33
CA VAL A 73 -11.79 -5.90 3.06
C VAL A 73 -12.14 -4.88 4.15
N LEU A 74 -11.91 -5.22 5.43
CA LEU A 74 -12.14 -4.28 6.54
C LEU A 74 -11.28 -3.03 6.40
N ALA A 75 -9.99 -3.18 6.11
CA ALA A 75 -9.07 -2.06 5.90
C ALA A 75 -9.57 -1.14 4.78
N MET A 76 -10.05 -1.71 3.67
CA MET A 76 -10.60 -0.95 2.56
C MET A 76 -11.85 -0.16 2.96
N VAL A 77 -12.77 -0.76 3.70
CA VAL A 77 -13.96 -0.07 4.20
C VAL A 77 -13.59 1.09 5.12
N LEU A 78 -12.68 0.84 6.07
CA LEU A 78 -12.21 1.87 7.00
C LEU A 78 -11.45 2.99 6.27
N TYR A 79 -10.66 2.65 5.25
CA TYR A 79 -9.95 3.61 4.41
C TYR A 79 -10.92 4.55 3.69
N VAL A 80 -11.93 3.99 3.02
CA VAL A 80 -12.96 4.78 2.32
C VAL A 80 -13.71 5.69 3.29
N LEU A 81 -14.10 5.18 4.47
CA LEU A 81 -14.76 5.99 5.50
C LEU A 81 -13.86 7.13 6.00
N ALA A 82 -12.55 6.87 6.17
CA ALA A 82 -11.61 7.87 6.62
C ALA A 82 -11.43 9.02 5.61
N ILE A 83 -11.34 8.70 4.31
CA ILE A 83 -11.10 9.71 3.27
C ILE A 83 -12.38 10.46 2.86
N ARG A 84 -13.55 9.86 3.04
CA ARG A 84 -14.84 10.48 2.71
C ARG A 84 -15.17 11.65 3.62
N ASP A 85 -14.89 11.49 4.91
CA ASP A 85 -15.36 12.40 5.95
C ASP A 85 -14.28 13.41 6.38
N SER A 86 -13.08 13.41 5.74
CA SER A 86 -11.98 14.27 6.17
C SER A 86 -10.98 14.56 5.03
N PRO A 87 -10.33 15.74 5.02
CA PRO A 87 -9.28 16.05 4.07
C PRO A 87 -8.15 15.00 4.11
N LEU A 88 -7.64 14.61 2.95
CA LEU A 88 -6.55 13.62 2.81
C LEU A 88 -5.30 14.03 3.61
N ALA A 89 -5.01 15.32 3.66
CA ALA A 89 -3.89 15.87 4.43
C ALA A 89 -3.93 15.55 5.93
N LEU A 90 -5.12 15.30 6.50
CA LEU A 90 -5.28 14.95 7.90
C LEU A 90 -5.23 13.43 8.15
N THR A 91 -5.40 12.62 7.12
CA THR A 91 -5.52 11.17 7.24
C THR A 91 -4.29 10.43 6.73
N LEU A 92 -3.72 10.84 5.60
CA LEU A 92 -2.58 10.16 4.97
C LEU A 92 -1.30 10.08 5.83
N PRO A 93 -0.97 11.05 6.72
CA PRO A 93 0.22 10.95 7.57
C PRO A 93 0.27 9.65 8.39
N TYR A 94 -0.88 9.10 8.78
CA TYR A 94 -0.91 7.87 9.57
C TYR A 94 -0.49 6.62 8.80
N MET A 95 -0.62 6.63 7.48
CA MET A 95 -0.12 5.54 6.63
C MET A 95 1.42 5.46 6.64
N ALA A 96 2.12 6.51 7.03
CA ALA A 96 3.57 6.50 7.19
C ALA A 96 4.03 5.53 8.29
N PHE A 97 3.19 5.22 9.29
CA PHE A 97 3.52 4.30 10.37
C PHE A 97 3.45 2.82 9.97
N THR A 98 2.94 2.47 8.79
CA THR A 98 2.85 1.08 8.34
C THR A 98 4.18 0.31 8.42
N PRO A 99 5.37 0.84 8.05
CA PRO A 99 6.61 0.08 8.17
C PRO A 99 6.97 -0.26 9.63
N VAL A 100 6.66 0.65 10.57
CA VAL A 100 6.90 0.43 12.00
C VAL A 100 5.98 -0.66 12.54
N PHE A 101 4.69 -0.62 12.21
CA PHE A 101 3.76 -1.69 12.58
C PHE A 101 4.13 -3.02 11.91
N ALA A 102 4.59 -2.99 10.66
CA ALA A 102 5.06 -4.18 9.95
C ALA A 102 6.31 -4.79 10.60
N SER A 103 7.23 -3.97 11.16
CA SER A 103 8.38 -4.50 11.88
C SER A 103 7.98 -5.22 13.17
N LEU A 104 7.01 -4.67 13.91
CA LEU A 104 6.50 -5.30 15.13
C LEU A 104 5.75 -6.61 14.83
N MET A 105 4.88 -6.59 13.83
CA MET A 105 4.10 -7.77 13.45
C MET A 105 4.96 -8.84 12.78
N GLY A 106 5.95 -8.46 11.97
CA GLY A 106 6.90 -9.38 11.34
C GLY A 106 7.77 -10.08 12.39
N TRP A 107 8.24 -9.34 13.38
CA TRP A 107 8.95 -9.93 14.51
C TRP A 107 8.06 -10.90 15.30
N TRP A 108 6.85 -10.50 15.62
CA TRP A 108 5.94 -11.31 16.45
C TRP A 108 5.41 -12.56 15.74
N LEU A 109 5.00 -12.45 14.46
CA LEU A 109 4.33 -13.53 13.73
C LEU A 109 5.30 -14.42 12.94
N LEU A 110 6.38 -13.85 12.40
CA LEU A 110 7.31 -14.53 11.49
C LEU A 110 8.73 -14.64 12.07
N GLY A 111 9.01 -14.06 13.25
CA GLY A 111 10.36 -14.01 13.80
C GLY A 111 11.32 -13.13 12.98
N GLU A 112 10.82 -12.20 12.15
CA GLU A 112 11.66 -11.30 11.35
C GLU A 112 12.48 -10.40 12.27
N THR A 113 13.80 -10.42 12.13
CA THR A 113 14.70 -9.51 12.82
C THR A 113 15.23 -8.47 11.84
N LEU A 114 15.29 -7.21 12.28
CA LEU A 114 15.87 -6.12 11.51
C LEU A 114 17.26 -5.81 12.07
N SER A 115 18.21 -5.52 11.20
CA SER A 115 19.49 -4.97 11.65
C SER A 115 19.29 -3.58 12.26
N PRO A 116 20.15 -3.12 13.20
CA PRO A 116 20.05 -1.77 13.75
C PRO A 116 20.07 -0.69 12.67
N GLN A 117 20.89 -0.87 11.63
CA GLN A 117 20.95 0.02 10.47
C GLN A 117 19.64 0.03 9.68
N GLY A 118 19.06 -1.15 9.42
CA GLY A 118 17.81 -1.27 8.72
C GLY A 118 16.64 -0.70 9.52
N LEU A 119 16.61 -0.89 10.84
CA LEU A 119 15.63 -0.27 11.73
C LEU A 119 15.73 1.26 11.69
N ALA A 120 16.95 1.82 11.74
CA ALA A 120 17.16 3.26 11.58
C ALA A 120 16.62 3.76 10.23
N GLY A 121 16.83 2.99 9.16
CA GLY A 121 16.29 3.28 7.84
C GLY A 121 14.75 3.28 7.82
N VAL A 122 14.11 2.29 8.43
CA VAL A 122 12.64 2.22 8.57
C VAL A 122 12.10 3.44 9.32
N LEU A 123 12.75 3.85 10.41
CA LEU A 123 12.35 5.02 11.20
C LEU A 123 12.53 6.31 10.41
N LEU A 124 13.63 6.46 9.65
CA LEU A 124 13.84 7.63 8.79
C LEU A 124 12.81 7.74 7.67
N VAL A 125 12.49 6.63 6.98
CA VAL A 125 11.43 6.62 5.96
C VAL A 125 10.08 7.01 6.59
N THR A 126 9.76 6.45 7.75
CA THR A 126 8.53 6.75 8.48
C THR A 126 8.45 8.23 8.87
N LEU A 127 9.54 8.78 9.42
CA LEU A 127 9.63 10.19 9.79
C LEU A 127 9.50 11.11 8.57
N GLY A 128 10.23 10.82 7.50
CA GLY A 128 10.16 11.58 6.26
C GLY A 128 8.75 11.57 5.65
N ALA A 129 8.13 10.39 5.56
CA ALA A 129 6.77 10.23 5.05
C ALA A 129 5.74 10.93 5.95
N TYR A 130 5.93 10.90 7.26
CA TYR A 130 5.09 11.61 8.22
C TYR A 130 5.17 13.12 8.02
N VAL A 131 6.39 13.68 8.00
CA VAL A 131 6.65 15.11 7.81
C VAL A 131 6.14 15.59 6.45
N LEU A 132 6.31 14.79 5.40
CA LEU A 132 5.85 15.09 4.05
C LEU A 132 4.34 15.30 3.96
N ASN A 133 3.58 14.54 4.74
CA ASN A 133 2.11 14.61 4.78
C ASN A 133 1.58 15.67 5.75
N LEU A 134 2.44 16.40 6.46
CA LEU A 134 2.04 17.50 7.33
C LEU A 134 1.92 18.81 6.53
N GLU A 135 0.78 19.10 5.94
CA GLU A 135 0.56 20.31 5.11
C GLU A 135 0.82 21.62 5.85
N HIS A 136 0.67 21.66 7.16
CA HIS A 136 0.76 22.85 8.00
C HIS A 136 1.89 22.80 9.04
N ALA A 137 2.73 21.76 9.02
CA ALA A 137 3.86 21.72 9.93
C ALA A 137 4.88 22.80 9.55
N ARG A 138 5.01 23.78 10.41
CA ARG A 138 6.18 24.64 10.37
C ARG A 138 7.37 23.79 10.80
N ILE A 139 8.27 23.45 9.86
CA ILE A 139 9.44 22.58 10.08
C ILE A 139 10.23 23.01 11.33
N PHE A 140 10.24 24.31 11.65
CA PHE A 140 10.93 24.89 12.80
C PHE A 140 10.06 25.06 14.07
N ALA A 141 8.82 24.49 14.11
CA ALA A 141 7.97 24.57 15.30
C ALA A 141 7.66 23.16 15.84
N PRO A 142 8.48 22.61 16.78
CA PRO A 142 8.33 21.23 17.27
C PRO A 142 6.94 20.90 17.83
N ARG A 143 6.25 21.87 18.40
CA ARG A 143 4.86 21.69 18.87
C ARG A 143 3.86 21.40 17.76
N SER A 144 4.12 21.83 16.51
CA SER A 144 3.24 21.51 15.38
C SER A 144 3.36 20.04 14.92
N TRP A 145 4.45 19.34 15.27
CA TRP A 145 4.67 17.95 14.95
C TRP A 145 3.81 16.99 15.79
N LEU A 146 3.36 17.47 16.97
CA LEU A 146 2.45 16.71 17.82
C LEU A 146 0.97 16.97 17.49
N SER A 147 0.68 17.95 16.65
CA SER A 147 -0.71 18.28 16.28
C SER A 147 -1.48 17.11 15.64
N PRO A 148 -0.89 16.24 14.78
CA PRO A 148 -1.60 15.07 14.27
C PRO A 148 -1.93 14.05 15.36
N PHE A 149 -1.06 13.88 16.37
CA PHE A 149 -1.37 12.99 17.51
C PHE A 149 -2.54 13.52 18.34
N ALA A 150 -2.60 14.84 18.56
CA ALA A 150 -3.75 15.47 19.21
C ALA A 150 -5.02 15.36 18.34
N ALA A 151 -4.90 15.51 17.03
CA ALA A 151 -5.99 15.30 16.06
C ALA A 151 -6.45 13.83 16.04
N MET A 152 -5.51 12.88 16.14
CA MET A 152 -5.82 11.45 16.22
C MET A 152 -6.77 11.13 17.37
N LEU A 153 -6.56 11.72 18.53
CA LEU A 153 -7.41 11.49 19.70
C LEU A 153 -8.82 12.11 19.52
N ARG A 154 -8.94 13.19 18.77
CA ARG A 154 -10.18 13.95 18.58
C ARG A 154 -10.94 13.62 17.30
N GLN A 155 -10.25 13.26 16.22
CA GLN A 155 -10.85 13.08 14.90
C GLN A 155 -11.04 11.60 14.55
N ARG A 156 -12.31 11.24 14.23
CA ARG A 156 -12.68 9.87 13.82
C ARG A 156 -11.87 9.38 12.62
N ALA A 157 -11.73 10.20 11.59
CA ALA A 157 -11.04 9.84 10.35
C ALA A 157 -9.55 9.50 10.58
N SER A 158 -8.85 10.24 11.44
CA SER A 158 -7.45 9.97 11.81
C SER A 158 -7.31 8.62 12.53
N ARG A 159 -8.22 8.32 13.45
CA ARG A 159 -8.24 7.01 14.14
C ARG A 159 -8.50 5.85 13.17
N LEU A 160 -9.44 6.03 12.24
CA LEU A 160 -9.72 5.04 11.20
C LEU A 160 -8.50 4.79 10.32
N MET A 161 -7.80 5.85 9.88
CA MET A 161 -6.62 5.70 9.03
C MET A 161 -5.43 5.05 9.76
N LEU A 162 -5.26 5.31 11.06
CA LEU A 162 -4.26 4.60 11.87
C LEU A 162 -4.61 3.10 11.97
N ALA A 163 -5.89 2.78 12.20
CA ALA A 163 -6.34 1.38 12.19
C ALA A 163 -6.09 0.71 10.84
N VAL A 164 -6.34 1.42 9.72
CA VAL A 164 -5.99 0.95 8.37
C VAL A 164 -4.50 0.67 8.24
N ALA A 165 -3.64 1.57 8.72
CA ALA A 165 -2.19 1.37 8.68
C ALA A 165 -1.75 0.13 9.48
N MET A 166 -2.36 -0.12 10.64
CA MET A 166 -2.12 -1.33 11.44
C MET A 166 -2.60 -2.58 10.69
N ILE A 167 -3.83 -2.57 10.17
CA ILE A 167 -4.40 -3.73 9.47
C ILE A 167 -3.57 -4.07 8.22
N TYR A 168 -3.20 -3.09 7.40
CA TYR A 168 -2.35 -3.34 6.24
C TYR A 168 -0.95 -3.86 6.60
N SER A 169 -0.44 -3.50 7.78
CA SER A 169 0.80 -4.09 8.28
C SER A 169 0.62 -5.56 8.64
N VAL A 170 -0.49 -5.89 9.30
CA VAL A 170 -0.84 -7.28 9.63
C VAL A 170 -1.07 -8.10 8.35
N THR A 171 -1.87 -7.61 7.40
CA THR A 171 -2.16 -8.35 6.16
C THR A 171 -0.92 -8.57 5.30
N SER A 172 0.03 -7.63 5.30
CA SER A 172 1.32 -7.80 4.61
C SER A 172 2.15 -8.94 5.23
N VAL A 173 2.18 -9.03 6.57
CA VAL A 173 2.88 -10.09 7.30
C VAL A 173 2.17 -11.43 7.12
N LEU A 174 0.84 -11.46 7.20
CA LEU A 174 0.04 -12.67 6.92
C LEU A 174 0.26 -13.16 5.49
N GLY A 175 0.29 -12.25 4.51
CA GLY A 175 0.60 -12.58 3.12
C GLY A 175 1.99 -13.22 2.98
N LYS A 176 2.99 -12.68 3.67
CA LYS A 176 4.33 -13.29 3.68
C LYS A 176 4.34 -14.65 4.36
N GLY A 177 3.59 -14.84 5.45
CA GLY A 177 3.41 -16.14 6.09
C GLY A 177 2.78 -17.18 5.14
N ALA A 178 1.78 -16.76 4.35
CA ALA A 178 1.16 -17.63 3.36
C ALA A 178 2.14 -18.03 2.23
N MET A 179 3.07 -17.16 1.85
CA MET A 179 4.07 -17.44 0.81
C MET A 179 5.05 -18.56 1.19
N GLN A 180 5.13 -18.97 2.45
CA GLN A 180 5.88 -20.17 2.85
C GLN A 180 5.29 -21.47 2.25
N TYR A 181 4.02 -21.44 1.88
CA TYR A 181 3.29 -22.57 1.31
C TYR A 181 3.02 -22.43 -0.20
N MET A 182 3.20 -21.22 -0.73
CA MET A 182 2.98 -20.94 -2.15
C MET A 182 3.92 -19.78 -2.54
N GLY A 183 4.97 -20.04 -3.30
CA GLY A 183 5.98 -19.04 -3.66
C GLY A 183 5.39 -17.75 -4.22
N GLY A 184 6.08 -16.63 -4.00
CA GLY A 184 5.60 -15.28 -4.33
C GLY A 184 5.22 -15.07 -5.79
N VAL A 185 5.79 -15.85 -6.71
CA VAL A 185 5.47 -15.79 -8.15
C VAL A 185 3.98 -16.08 -8.41
N SER A 186 3.42 -17.10 -7.76
CA SER A 186 2.01 -17.49 -7.91
C SER A 186 1.13 -16.83 -6.88
N PHE A 187 1.65 -16.63 -5.65
CA PHE A 187 0.86 -16.16 -4.51
C PHE A 187 0.20 -14.79 -4.76
N GLY A 188 0.95 -13.81 -5.25
CA GLY A 188 0.43 -12.46 -5.45
C GLY A 188 -0.79 -12.42 -6.36
N ALA A 189 -0.71 -13.14 -7.50
CA ALA A 189 -1.82 -13.23 -8.44
C ALA A 189 -2.99 -14.01 -7.85
N PHE A 190 -2.72 -15.18 -7.22
CA PHE A 190 -3.73 -16.00 -6.59
C PHE A 190 -4.50 -15.26 -5.49
N TYR A 191 -3.78 -14.61 -4.58
CA TYR A 191 -4.38 -13.85 -3.47
C TYR A 191 -5.25 -12.70 -3.98
N PHE A 192 -4.77 -11.93 -4.98
CA PHE A 192 -5.53 -10.83 -5.53
C PHE A 192 -6.71 -11.25 -6.41
N VAL A 193 -6.63 -12.42 -7.07
CA VAL A 193 -7.81 -12.99 -7.75
C VAL A 193 -8.88 -13.36 -6.71
N LEU A 194 -8.50 -14.00 -5.59
CA LEU A 194 -9.44 -14.28 -4.49
C LEU A 194 -10.02 -13.00 -3.90
N LEU A 195 -9.19 -11.99 -3.65
CA LEU A 195 -9.63 -10.69 -3.13
C LEU A 195 -10.55 -9.97 -4.12
N GLY A 196 -10.25 -10.04 -5.41
CA GLY A 196 -11.09 -9.49 -6.47
C GLY A 196 -12.44 -10.18 -6.53
N LEU A 197 -12.49 -11.52 -6.47
CA LEU A 197 -13.73 -12.28 -6.42
C LEU A 197 -14.56 -11.92 -5.19
N LEU A 198 -13.93 -11.85 -4.02
CA LEU A 198 -14.60 -11.45 -2.78
C LEU A 198 -15.14 -10.00 -2.89
N THR A 199 -14.38 -9.10 -3.48
CA THR A 199 -14.79 -7.70 -3.71
C THR A 199 -15.98 -7.64 -4.65
N VAL A 200 -15.94 -8.37 -5.77
CA VAL A 200 -17.05 -8.46 -6.73
C VAL A 200 -18.30 -9.02 -6.06
N LEU A 201 -18.18 -10.05 -5.25
CA LEU A 201 -19.29 -10.63 -4.51
C LEU A 201 -19.88 -9.63 -3.52
N VAL A 202 -19.06 -9.03 -2.65
CA VAL A 202 -19.53 -8.14 -1.58
C VAL A 202 -20.10 -6.84 -2.14
N MET A 203 -19.39 -6.19 -3.08
CA MET A 203 -19.83 -4.92 -3.65
C MET A 203 -20.94 -5.12 -4.68
N GLY A 204 -20.87 -6.16 -5.51
CA GLY A 204 -21.88 -6.48 -6.51
C GLY A 204 -23.23 -6.84 -5.90
N LEU A 205 -23.27 -7.52 -4.74
CA LEU A 205 -24.49 -7.78 -4.01
C LEU A 205 -25.09 -6.53 -3.34
N ARG A 206 -24.21 -5.62 -2.84
CA ARG A 206 -24.68 -4.38 -2.20
C ARG A 206 -25.07 -3.30 -3.18
N GLU A 207 -24.36 -3.19 -4.28
CA GLU A 207 -24.54 -2.15 -5.29
C GLU A 207 -24.29 -2.73 -6.70
N PRO A 208 -25.27 -3.43 -7.30
CA PRO A 208 -25.13 -4.10 -8.60
C PRO A 208 -24.67 -3.20 -9.74
N SER A 209 -24.92 -1.89 -9.65
CA SER A 209 -24.46 -0.88 -10.62
C SER A 209 -22.96 -0.86 -10.78
N THR A 210 -22.18 -1.24 -9.75
CA THR A 210 -20.71 -1.30 -9.78
C THR A 210 -20.17 -2.36 -10.75
N LEU A 211 -20.97 -3.39 -11.06
CA LEU A 211 -20.60 -4.42 -12.03
C LEU A 211 -20.45 -3.88 -13.46
N ARG A 212 -21.02 -2.70 -13.75
CA ARG A 212 -20.86 -2.03 -15.05
C ARG A 212 -19.40 -1.73 -15.38
N VAL A 213 -18.53 -1.60 -14.37
CA VAL A 213 -17.08 -1.42 -14.55
C VAL A 213 -16.45 -2.55 -15.38
N PHE A 214 -16.99 -3.79 -15.28
CA PHE A 214 -16.48 -4.94 -16.03
C PHE A 214 -17.09 -5.04 -17.44
N VAL A 215 -18.33 -4.58 -17.61
CA VAL A 215 -19.04 -4.65 -18.88
C VAL A 215 -18.61 -3.52 -19.82
N PHE A 216 -18.39 -2.33 -19.25
CA PHE A 216 -18.03 -1.12 -20.00
C PHE A 216 -16.83 -0.42 -19.33
N PRO A 217 -15.65 -1.06 -19.30
CA PRO A 217 -14.47 -0.44 -18.71
C PRO A 217 -13.98 0.70 -19.63
N ASP A 218 -13.84 1.90 -19.07
CA ASP A 218 -13.17 2.98 -19.77
C ASP A 218 -11.63 2.78 -19.76
N ARG A 219 -10.93 3.51 -20.63
CA ARG A 219 -9.46 3.42 -20.73
C ARG A 219 -8.76 3.71 -19.41
N GLY A 220 -9.29 4.65 -18.61
CA GLY A 220 -8.75 5.00 -17.31
C GLY A 220 -8.85 3.81 -16.34
N ALA A 221 -10.00 3.15 -16.28
CA ALA A 221 -10.23 1.98 -15.44
C ALA A 221 -9.29 0.82 -15.82
N LEU A 222 -9.13 0.54 -17.13
CA LEU A 222 -8.23 -0.53 -17.59
C LEU A 222 -6.77 -0.24 -17.22
N ILE A 223 -6.29 0.99 -17.44
CA ILE A 223 -4.91 1.37 -17.12
C ILE A 223 -4.67 1.34 -15.61
N VAL A 224 -5.57 1.88 -14.79
CA VAL A 224 -5.45 1.84 -13.33
C VAL A 224 -5.47 0.40 -12.83
N GLY A 225 -6.36 -0.45 -13.33
CA GLY A 225 -6.40 -1.88 -13.01
C GLY A 225 -5.09 -2.59 -13.37
N GLY A 226 -4.54 -2.32 -14.57
CA GLY A 226 -3.26 -2.87 -15.01
C GLY A 226 -2.08 -2.41 -14.15
N LEU A 227 -2.00 -1.12 -13.80
CA LEU A 227 -0.98 -0.60 -12.89
C LEU A 227 -1.08 -1.24 -11.50
N MET A 228 -2.30 -1.45 -11.00
CA MET A 228 -2.51 -2.18 -9.74
C MET A 228 -2.06 -3.64 -9.85
N ALA A 229 -2.28 -4.31 -10.97
CA ALA A 229 -1.79 -5.67 -11.19
C ALA A 229 -0.25 -5.74 -11.16
N VAL A 230 0.44 -4.82 -11.84
CA VAL A 230 1.91 -4.71 -11.80
C VAL A 230 2.38 -4.42 -10.37
N MET A 231 1.72 -3.49 -9.68
CA MET A 231 2.00 -3.18 -8.28
C MET A 231 1.92 -4.42 -7.39
N VAL A 232 0.89 -5.23 -7.55
CA VAL A 232 0.68 -6.46 -6.77
C VAL A 232 1.77 -7.49 -7.04
N LEU A 233 2.07 -7.78 -8.30
CA LEU A 233 3.12 -8.75 -8.67
C LEU A 233 4.47 -8.33 -8.09
N THR A 234 4.85 -7.07 -8.31
CA THR A 234 6.13 -6.56 -7.81
C THR A 234 6.18 -6.47 -6.29
N HIS A 235 5.03 -6.21 -5.63
CA HIS A 235 4.92 -6.24 -4.18
C HIS A 235 5.26 -7.60 -3.60
N PHE A 236 4.60 -8.66 -4.05
CA PHE A 236 4.79 -9.99 -3.48
C PHE A 236 6.13 -10.60 -3.88
N LEU A 237 6.61 -10.36 -5.11
CA LEU A 237 7.94 -10.76 -5.53
C LEU A 237 9.06 -10.08 -4.73
N ALA A 238 8.89 -8.84 -4.30
CA ALA A 238 9.81 -8.16 -3.41
C ALA A 238 9.69 -8.69 -1.97
N LEU A 239 8.46 -8.86 -1.49
CA LEU A 239 8.16 -9.31 -0.13
C LEU A 239 8.70 -10.71 0.18
N GLU A 240 8.76 -11.58 -0.83
CA GLU A 240 9.38 -12.92 -0.72
C GLU A 240 10.88 -12.86 -0.40
N ARG A 241 11.57 -11.79 -0.82
CA ARG A 241 13.04 -11.71 -0.84
C ARG A 241 13.64 -10.87 0.28
N ILE A 242 12.82 -10.16 1.05
CA ILE A 242 13.28 -9.22 2.08
C ILE A 242 12.28 -9.15 3.24
N GLN A 243 12.71 -8.67 4.40
CA GLN A 243 11.84 -8.45 5.55
C GLN A 243 10.67 -7.52 5.20
N THR A 244 9.52 -7.83 5.79
CA THR A 244 8.26 -7.13 5.49
C THR A 244 8.38 -5.62 5.70
N ALA A 245 9.00 -5.21 6.80
CA ALA A 245 9.18 -3.79 7.14
C ALA A 245 10.01 -3.04 6.09
N TYR A 246 11.07 -3.65 5.56
CA TYR A 246 11.92 -3.03 4.54
C TYR A 246 11.16 -2.84 3.22
N MET A 247 10.46 -3.88 2.79
CA MET A 247 9.63 -3.79 1.58
C MET A 247 8.58 -2.69 1.70
N ILE A 248 7.86 -2.63 2.83
CA ILE A 248 6.83 -1.62 3.09
C ILE A 248 7.44 -0.22 3.18
N ALA A 249 8.63 -0.07 3.78
CA ALA A 249 9.32 1.22 3.85
C ALA A 249 9.68 1.75 2.45
N VAL A 250 10.28 0.92 1.59
CA VAL A 250 10.60 1.31 0.21
C VAL A 250 9.32 1.63 -0.58
N LYS A 251 8.25 0.85 -0.40
CA LYS A 251 6.93 1.12 -1.02
C LYS A 251 6.39 2.52 -0.64
N ARG A 252 6.73 3.08 0.54
CA ARG A 252 6.32 4.45 0.93
C ARG A 252 6.94 5.56 0.08
N LEU A 253 7.97 5.27 -0.71
CA LEU A 253 8.41 6.21 -1.75
C LEU A 253 7.32 6.54 -2.77
N SER A 254 6.24 5.74 -2.83
CA SER A 254 5.04 6.07 -3.62
C SER A 254 4.48 7.46 -3.30
N ILE A 255 4.66 7.97 -2.08
CA ILE A 255 4.26 9.32 -1.69
C ILE A 255 5.08 10.37 -2.47
N LEU A 256 6.40 10.18 -2.59
CA LEU A 256 7.27 11.06 -3.36
C LEU A 256 6.94 11.03 -4.86
N PHE A 257 6.75 9.83 -5.40
CA PHE A 257 6.32 9.68 -6.79
C PHE A 257 4.93 10.28 -7.03
N GLY A 258 4.01 10.16 -6.05
CA GLY A 258 2.70 10.78 -6.11
C GLY A 258 2.77 12.31 -6.20
N ILE A 259 3.67 12.94 -5.42
CA ILE A 259 3.92 14.39 -5.52
C ILE A 259 4.50 14.76 -6.88
N LEU A 260 5.46 13.97 -7.39
CA LEU A 260 6.05 14.19 -8.72
C LEU A 260 4.98 14.08 -9.83
N PHE A 261 4.15 13.04 -9.80
CA PHE A 261 3.04 12.90 -10.75
C PHE A 261 1.98 13.98 -10.58
N GLY A 262 1.72 14.42 -9.33
CA GLY A 262 0.86 15.57 -9.05
C GLY A 262 1.38 16.86 -9.70
N ALA A 263 2.68 17.14 -9.59
CA ALA A 263 3.31 18.27 -10.24
C ALA A 263 3.23 18.18 -11.77
N LEU A 264 3.52 16.99 -12.34
CA LEU A 264 3.51 16.77 -13.79
C LEU A 264 2.10 16.78 -14.39
N LEU A 265 1.10 16.23 -13.72
CA LEU A 265 -0.26 16.04 -14.28
C LEU A 265 -1.20 17.19 -13.96
N PHE A 266 -0.98 17.89 -12.85
CA PHE A 266 -1.88 18.95 -12.35
C PHE A 266 -1.20 20.31 -12.19
N GLY A 267 0.13 20.41 -12.44
CA GLY A 267 0.89 21.65 -12.31
C GLY A 267 1.09 22.10 -10.87
N ASP A 268 1.07 21.18 -9.90
CA ASP A 268 1.26 21.51 -8.49
C ASP A 268 2.69 22.00 -8.23
N ARG A 269 2.84 23.25 -7.77
CA ARG A 269 4.15 23.90 -7.52
C ARG A 269 4.72 23.59 -6.13
N ARG A 270 4.12 22.71 -5.35
CA ARG A 270 4.54 22.43 -3.97
C ARG A 270 5.78 21.55 -3.86
N LEU A 271 6.35 21.08 -4.99
CA LEU A 271 7.50 20.18 -5.05
C LEU A 271 8.67 20.62 -4.16
N LEU A 272 9.03 21.92 -4.18
CA LEU A 272 10.15 22.45 -3.41
C LEU A 272 9.99 22.35 -1.89
N ARG A 273 8.75 22.39 -1.38
CA ARG A 273 8.48 22.28 0.06
C ARG A 273 8.73 20.87 0.61
N HIS A 274 8.72 19.88 -0.25
CA HIS A 274 8.82 18.48 0.12
C HIS A 274 10.23 17.90 -0.06
N LEU A 275 11.20 18.69 -0.55
CA LEU A 275 12.57 18.22 -0.82
C LEU A 275 13.28 17.71 0.43
N LEU A 276 13.16 18.40 1.58
CA LEU A 276 13.83 17.98 2.82
C LEU A 276 13.26 16.66 3.34
N ALA A 277 11.94 16.56 3.44
CA ALA A 277 11.29 15.33 3.88
C ALA A 277 11.53 14.17 2.91
N GLY A 278 11.53 14.45 1.59
CA GLY A 278 11.91 13.52 0.57
C GLY A 278 13.35 13.03 0.70
N GLY A 279 14.28 13.95 0.99
CA GLY A 279 15.69 13.62 1.25
C GLY A 279 15.86 12.67 2.45
N VAL A 280 15.10 12.90 3.53
CA VAL A 280 15.09 12.00 4.70
C VAL A 280 14.57 10.61 4.32
N MET A 281 13.51 10.51 3.51
CA MET A 281 13.01 9.22 3.04
C MET A 281 14.04 8.49 2.18
N VAL A 282 14.68 9.18 1.25
CA VAL A 282 15.72 8.60 0.39
C VAL A 282 16.92 8.13 1.22
N ALA A 283 17.37 8.91 2.21
CA ALA A 283 18.43 8.48 3.13
C ALA A 283 18.04 7.22 3.91
N GLY A 284 16.81 7.14 4.41
CA GLY A 284 16.28 5.95 5.08
C GLY A 284 16.25 4.72 4.17
N VAL A 285 15.80 4.89 2.92
CA VAL A 285 15.80 3.80 1.92
C VAL A 285 17.22 3.34 1.58
N THR A 286 18.17 4.27 1.50
CA THR A 286 19.59 3.94 1.28
C THR A 286 20.15 3.09 2.43
N LEU A 287 19.85 3.45 3.68
CA LEU A 287 20.24 2.64 4.85
C LEU A 287 19.65 1.22 4.79
N ILE A 288 18.37 1.09 4.41
CA ILE A 288 17.72 -0.22 4.23
C ILE A 288 18.42 -1.02 3.11
N ALA A 289 18.69 -0.38 1.98
CA ALA A 289 19.34 -1.07 0.85
C ALA A 289 20.73 -1.59 1.21
N LEU A 290 21.49 -0.81 1.98
CA LEU A 290 22.80 -1.20 2.47
C LEU A 290 22.74 -2.28 3.57
N SER A 291 21.67 -2.32 4.38
CA SER A 291 21.50 -3.35 5.42
C SER A 291 21.03 -4.70 4.87
N GLY A 292 20.35 -4.72 3.72
CA GLY A 292 19.85 -5.94 3.08
C GLY A 292 20.90 -6.70 2.24
N GLU A 293 22.09 -6.15 2.08
CA GLU A 293 23.21 -6.81 1.37
C GLU A 293 24.03 -7.75 2.28
N GLY A 294 23.78 -7.74 3.57
CA GLY A 294 24.53 -8.53 4.58
C GLY A 294 23.80 -9.77 5.10
N THR A 295 22.64 -10.11 4.55
CA THR A 295 21.88 -11.34 4.84
C THR A 295 21.70 -12.16 3.58
#